data_bfd02cf4e06d768b11bd8b6cfc329aff
#
_entry.id   bfd02cf4e06d768b11bd8b6cfc329aff
#
_cell.length_a   1.000
_cell.length_b   1.000
_cell.length_c   1.000
_cell.angle_alpha   90.00
_cell.angle_beta   90.00
_cell.angle_gamma   90.00
#
_symmetry.space_group_name_H-M   'P 1'
#
loop_
_entity.id
_entity.type
_entity.pdbx_description
1 polymer ?
#
loop_
_entity_poly.entity_id
_entity_poly.type
_entity_poly.pdbx_seq_one_letter_code
_entity_poly.pdbx_strand_id
1 'polypeptide(L)'
;LFNFFENIIFFKQKSRTDNVAVILYTSGTESDPKAVGLTHQNLFANRMQVLEALKINKYEKFFTCLPFFHSFGLGIGVLLPILSGCKVYLYPTPLHFEKIPLLLEKTKSTVFFSTDTFLKKYLPFVSKSTFKNLNYLIAGAEKVDVSTHEKYKEHGVQILEGYGVTEASPAISVNTYDNYKIGSVGKFIPGIEYKLEKLDGYDNGGLLYIKGKNIISNYLGRTETFDWYNTGDIVNVDEDGYLFIIGRLKRFAKIAGEMISLSQVEEFPKKIWPENNSAICSVRNPKKGESLVLLTDNKSANLKLVIDSMRSAGLSNLYIPKELKIIDEFPILGSGKLDLKKLQEIAES
;
A
#
# COMPACT_ATOMS: atom_id res chain seq x y z
N LEU A 1 18.57 11.49 47.21
CA LEU A 1 18.30 11.34 45.76
C LEU A 1 17.08 10.45 45.44
N PHE A 2 16.53 9.71 46.44
CA PHE A 2 15.36 8.84 46.21
C PHE A 2 14.00 9.52 46.40
N ASN A 3 13.93 10.72 47.01
CA ASN A 3 12.65 11.42 47.25
C ASN A 3 12.21 12.37 46.11
N PHE A 4 12.89 12.39 44.98
CA PHE A 4 12.55 13.27 43.87
C PHE A 4 11.52 12.66 42.87
N PHE A 5 11.31 11.34 42.97
CA PHE A 5 10.40 10.64 42.03
C PHE A 5 8.97 10.48 42.53
N GLU A 6 8.69 10.76 43.83
CA GLU A 6 7.33 10.64 44.39
C GLU A 6 6.40 11.81 44.06
N ASN A 7 6.92 12.88 43.47
CA ASN A 7 6.12 14.05 43.05
C ASN A 7 5.92 14.17 41.55
N ILE A 8 6.14 13.12 40.76
CA ILE A 8 5.57 13.04 39.45
C ILE A 8 4.09 12.77 39.62
N ILE A 9 3.31 13.84 39.74
CA ILE A 9 1.84 13.81 39.61
C ILE A 9 1.58 13.27 38.20
N PHE A 10 1.38 11.95 38.11
CA PHE A 10 0.69 11.39 36.97
C PHE A 10 -0.70 12.03 36.97
N PHE A 11 -0.87 13.08 36.20
CA PHE A 11 -2.19 13.48 35.79
C PHE A 11 -2.82 12.26 35.13
N LYS A 12 -3.60 11.49 35.90
CA LYS A 12 -4.58 10.54 35.37
C LYS A 12 -5.66 11.39 34.69
N GLN A 13 -5.30 12.10 33.66
CA GLN A 13 -6.25 12.55 32.69
C GLN A 13 -6.83 11.25 32.11
N LYS A 14 -8.07 10.93 32.45
CA LYS A 14 -8.82 9.88 31.77
C LYS A 14 -8.85 10.32 30.31
N SER A 15 -7.85 9.94 29.52
CA SER A 15 -7.88 10.14 28.10
C SER A 15 -9.08 9.34 27.61
N ARG A 16 -10.06 10.03 27.06
CA ARG A 16 -11.19 9.36 26.44
C ARG A 16 -10.60 8.60 25.25
N THR A 17 -10.97 7.35 25.10
CA THR A 17 -10.45 6.50 24.03
C THR A 17 -10.81 7.02 22.63
N ASP A 18 -11.81 7.88 22.56
CA ASP A 18 -12.31 8.57 21.37
C ASP A 18 -11.55 9.87 21.04
N ASN A 19 -10.62 10.33 21.92
CA ASN A 19 -9.78 11.48 21.59
C ASN A 19 -8.80 11.14 20.46
N VAL A 20 -8.59 12.12 19.57
CA VAL A 20 -7.57 12.02 18.51
C VAL A 20 -6.19 11.98 19.15
N ALA A 21 -5.43 10.93 18.83
CA ALA A 21 -4.06 10.73 19.30
C ALA A 21 -3.02 11.14 18.25
N VAL A 22 -3.35 10.98 16.97
CA VAL A 22 -2.46 11.26 15.84
C VAL A 22 -3.26 11.88 14.70
N ILE A 23 -2.68 12.86 14.03
CA ILE A 23 -3.20 13.42 12.79
C ILE A 23 -2.22 13.11 11.67
N LEU A 24 -2.69 12.47 10.62
CA LEU A 24 -1.94 12.21 9.40
C LEU A 24 -2.68 12.81 8.21
N TYR A 25 -1.92 13.22 7.21
CA TYR A 25 -2.50 13.66 5.94
C TYR A 25 -2.40 12.54 4.91
N THR A 26 -3.50 12.28 4.20
CA THR A 26 -3.43 11.40 3.02
C THR A 26 -2.64 12.11 1.93
N SER A 27 -1.75 11.37 1.27
CA SER A 27 -1.00 11.89 0.12
C SER A 27 -1.96 12.05 -1.06
N GLY A 28 -2.63 13.18 -1.18
CA GLY A 28 -3.61 13.47 -2.24
C GLY A 28 -3.03 13.37 -3.66
N THR A 29 -2.67 12.15 -4.09
CA THR A 29 -2.20 11.88 -5.47
C THR A 29 -3.25 12.23 -6.51
N GLU A 30 -4.53 12.29 -6.09
CA GLU A 30 -5.68 12.49 -6.97
C GLU A 30 -6.70 13.52 -6.43
N SER A 31 -6.50 14.05 -5.22
CA SER A 31 -7.39 15.05 -4.59
C SER A 31 -6.62 15.81 -3.51
N ASP A 32 -7.21 16.91 -3.01
CA ASP A 32 -6.62 17.65 -1.89
C ASP A 32 -6.36 16.74 -0.69
N PRO A 33 -5.23 16.92 0.02
CA PRO A 33 -4.88 16.15 1.21
C PRO A 33 -5.99 16.24 2.26
N LYS A 34 -6.41 15.09 2.80
CA LYS A 34 -7.39 15.03 3.87
C LYS A 34 -6.69 14.77 5.20
N ALA A 35 -7.11 15.51 6.23
CA ALA A 35 -6.62 15.29 7.59
C ALA A 35 -7.36 14.10 8.23
N VAL A 36 -6.62 13.05 8.51
CA VAL A 36 -7.10 11.82 9.16
C VAL A 36 -6.75 11.87 10.63
N GLY A 37 -7.77 12.00 11.49
CA GLY A 37 -7.62 11.95 12.94
C GLY A 37 -7.76 10.53 13.47
N LEU A 38 -6.65 9.90 13.85
CA LEU A 38 -6.65 8.56 14.45
C LEU A 38 -6.83 8.68 15.95
N THR A 39 -7.87 8.07 16.50
CA THR A 39 -8.13 8.07 17.94
C THR A 39 -7.26 7.04 18.66
N HIS A 40 -7.13 7.19 19.99
CA HIS A 40 -6.49 6.16 20.82
C HIS A 40 -7.13 4.78 20.61
N GLN A 41 -8.47 4.74 20.47
CA GLN A 41 -9.21 3.50 20.22
C GLN A 41 -8.86 2.87 18.87
N ASN A 42 -8.78 3.69 17.81
CA ASN A 42 -8.43 3.18 16.46
C ASN A 42 -7.05 2.53 16.47
N LEU A 43 -6.04 3.22 17.03
CA LEU A 43 -4.66 2.73 17.09
C LEU A 43 -4.55 1.48 17.99
N PHE A 44 -5.24 1.47 19.14
CA PHE A 44 -5.25 0.31 20.03
C PHE A 44 -5.90 -0.90 19.37
N ALA A 45 -7.06 -0.71 18.72
CA ALA A 45 -7.77 -1.79 18.03
C ALA A 45 -6.90 -2.41 16.94
N ASN A 46 -6.31 -1.56 16.05
CA ASN A 46 -5.47 -2.06 14.96
C ASN A 46 -4.23 -2.80 15.47
N ARG A 47 -3.59 -2.30 16.54
CA ARG A 47 -2.49 -3.01 17.19
C ARG A 47 -2.90 -4.42 17.63
N MET A 48 -4.03 -4.56 18.31
CA MET A 48 -4.50 -5.86 18.79
C MET A 48 -4.82 -6.81 17.63
N GLN A 49 -5.49 -6.31 16.61
CA GLN A 49 -5.83 -7.06 15.41
C GLN A 49 -4.58 -7.59 14.67
N VAL A 50 -3.55 -6.77 14.53
CA VAL A 50 -2.30 -7.18 13.87
C VAL A 50 -1.52 -8.19 14.71
N LEU A 51 -1.43 -7.99 16.05
CA LEU A 51 -0.79 -8.95 16.95
C LEU A 51 -1.46 -10.32 16.90
N GLU A 52 -2.79 -10.35 16.86
CA GLU A 52 -3.58 -11.58 16.75
C GLU A 52 -3.38 -12.27 15.40
N ALA A 53 -3.51 -11.52 14.30
CA ALA A 53 -3.37 -12.06 12.95
C ALA A 53 -1.99 -12.66 12.68
N LEU A 54 -0.92 -11.97 13.08
CA LEU A 54 0.46 -12.39 12.86
C LEU A 54 1.03 -13.24 14.02
N LYS A 55 0.29 -13.43 15.12
CA LYS A 55 0.75 -14.13 16.33
C LYS A 55 2.06 -13.55 16.89
N ILE A 56 2.25 -12.23 16.76
CA ILE A 56 3.43 -11.52 17.26
C ILE A 56 3.41 -11.49 18.79
N ASN A 57 4.53 -11.84 19.40
CA ASN A 57 4.70 -11.82 20.84
C ASN A 57 5.75 -10.78 21.29
N LYS A 58 5.82 -10.49 22.59
CA LYS A 58 6.70 -9.46 23.16
C LYS A 58 8.21 -9.72 23.01
N TYR A 59 8.62 -10.91 22.62
CA TYR A 59 10.04 -11.26 22.44
C TYR A 59 10.54 -10.95 21.04
N GLU A 60 9.64 -10.58 20.11
CA GLU A 60 10.02 -10.16 18.78
C GLU A 60 10.83 -8.85 18.81
N LYS A 61 11.75 -8.73 17.86
CA LYS A 61 12.66 -7.60 17.73
C LYS A 61 12.39 -6.93 16.38
N PHE A 62 11.83 -5.77 16.43
CA PHE A 62 11.48 -5.01 15.24
C PHE A 62 12.67 -4.18 14.75
N PHE A 63 12.87 -4.15 13.46
CA PHE A 63 13.68 -3.13 12.80
C PHE A 63 12.77 -2.29 11.91
N THR A 64 12.79 -0.98 12.09
CA THR A 64 11.97 -0.06 11.30
C THR A 64 12.79 1.09 10.75
N CYS A 65 12.63 1.34 9.46
CA CYS A 65 13.21 2.47 8.75
C CYS A 65 12.17 3.21 7.89
N LEU A 66 10.90 2.75 7.94
CA LEU A 66 9.82 3.41 7.21
C LEU A 66 9.53 4.80 7.79
N PRO A 67 9.14 5.78 6.95
CA PRO A 67 8.84 7.13 7.38
C PRO A 67 7.67 7.20 8.37
N PHE A 68 7.83 7.94 9.47
CA PHE A 68 6.83 8.07 10.54
C PHE A 68 5.67 8.99 10.16
N PHE A 69 5.81 9.79 9.11
CA PHE A 69 4.71 10.59 8.57
C PHE A 69 3.70 9.78 7.75
N HIS A 70 3.97 8.49 7.51
CA HIS A 70 3.04 7.53 6.93
C HIS A 70 2.47 6.61 8.02
N SER A 71 1.18 6.30 7.91
CA SER A 71 0.47 5.43 8.85
C SER A 71 1.11 4.05 8.99
N PHE A 72 1.67 3.49 7.92
CA PHE A 72 2.39 2.21 7.94
C PHE A 72 3.66 2.29 8.80
N GLY A 73 4.50 3.31 8.57
CA GLY A 73 5.71 3.51 9.37
C GLY A 73 5.40 3.82 10.85
N LEU A 74 4.44 4.72 11.10
CA LEU A 74 4.06 5.10 12.46
C LEU A 74 3.29 3.99 13.18
N GLY A 75 2.17 3.53 12.60
CA GLY A 75 1.25 2.60 13.26
C GLY A 75 1.90 1.22 13.47
N ILE A 76 2.43 0.64 12.41
CA ILE A 76 2.96 -0.72 12.42
C ILE A 76 4.46 -0.75 12.77
N GLY A 77 5.24 0.21 12.22
CA GLY A 77 6.68 0.25 12.46
C GLY A 77 7.09 0.73 13.85
N VAL A 78 6.31 1.62 14.48
CA VAL A 78 6.68 2.28 15.75
C VAL A 78 5.69 1.97 16.86
N LEU A 79 4.41 2.34 16.71
CA LEU A 79 3.43 2.22 17.79
C LEU A 79 3.13 0.76 18.13
N LEU A 80 3.00 -0.11 17.15
CA LEU A 80 2.78 -1.54 17.38
C LEU A 80 3.85 -2.14 18.28
N PRO A 81 5.17 -2.11 17.99
CA PRO A 81 6.17 -2.73 18.84
C PRO A 81 6.32 -2.04 20.21
N ILE A 82 6.32 -0.71 20.26
CA ILE A 82 6.52 0.02 21.54
C ILE A 82 5.37 -0.27 22.50
N LEU A 83 4.12 -0.14 22.05
CA LEU A 83 2.94 -0.38 22.88
C LEU A 83 2.71 -1.87 23.21
N SER A 84 3.41 -2.78 22.52
CA SER A 84 3.37 -4.22 22.79
C SER A 84 4.53 -4.72 23.65
N GLY A 85 5.42 -3.81 24.07
CA GLY A 85 6.60 -4.16 24.87
C GLY A 85 7.68 -4.92 24.10
N CYS A 86 7.65 -4.85 22.77
CA CYS A 86 8.68 -5.45 21.91
C CYS A 86 9.91 -4.54 21.82
N LYS A 87 11.06 -5.14 21.59
CA LYS A 87 12.27 -4.37 21.27
C LYS A 87 12.17 -3.80 19.87
N VAL A 88 12.49 -2.52 19.72
CA VAL A 88 12.49 -1.85 18.41
C VAL A 88 13.81 -1.14 18.15
N TYR A 89 14.35 -1.31 16.95
CA TYR A 89 15.49 -0.58 16.42
C TYR A 89 14.97 0.42 15.39
N LEU A 90 15.12 1.71 15.67
CA LEU A 90 14.70 2.80 14.79
C LEU A 90 15.87 3.23 13.92
N TYR A 91 15.64 3.31 12.62
CA TYR A 91 16.60 3.85 11.66
C TYR A 91 15.96 4.96 10.84
N PRO A 92 16.64 6.11 10.61
CA PRO A 92 16.00 7.34 10.17
C PRO A 92 15.46 7.31 8.73
N THR A 93 15.95 6.42 7.87
CA THR A 93 15.58 6.41 6.45
C THR A 93 15.69 5.02 5.82
N PRO A 94 14.78 4.64 4.91
CA PRO A 94 14.88 3.41 4.12
C PRO A 94 15.89 3.52 2.96
N LEU A 95 16.42 4.71 2.67
CA LEU A 95 17.21 4.98 1.46
C LEU A 95 18.69 4.56 1.56
N HIS A 96 19.16 4.16 2.72
CA HIS A 96 20.53 3.64 2.88
C HIS A 96 20.57 2.15 2.54
N PHE A 97 20.42 1.83 1.26
CA PHE A 97 20.19 0.48 0.75
C PHE A 97 21.23 -0.55 1.19
N GLU A 98 22.50 -0.17 1.25
CA GLU A 98 23.60 -1.03 1.69
C GLU A 98 23.56 -1.29 3.20
N LYS A 99 23.16 -0.28 3.99
CA LYS A 99 23.22 -0.35 5.45
C LYS A 99 22.06 -1.15 6.07
N ILE A 100 20.88 -1.11 5.44
CA ILE A 100 19.69 -1.75 6.00
C ILE A 100 19.89 -3.27 6.15
N PRO A 101 20.34 -4.04 5.13
CA PRO A 101 20.59 -5.47 5.27
C PRO A 101 21.64 -5.79 6.35
N LEU A 102 22.72 -5.02 6.42
CA LEU A 102 23.76 -5.16 7.47
C LEU A 102 23.22 -4.92 8.87
N LEU A 103 22.35 -3.92 9.04
CA LEU A 103 21.73 -3.60 10.32
C LEU A 103 20.71 -4.64 10.75
N LEU A 104 19.92 -5.20 9.83
CA LEU A 104 19.03 -6.33 10.10
C LEU A 104 19.81 -7.52 10.68
N GLU A 105 20.91 -7.87 10.06
CA GLU A 105 21.79 -8.94 10.54
C GLU A 105 22.40 -8.61 11.91
N LYS A 106 23.00 -7.42 12.05
CA LYS A 106 23.66 -6.97 13.28
C LYS A 106 22.71 -6.90 14.48
N THR A 107 21.50 -6.42 14.28
CA THR A 107 20.49 -6.29 15.35
C THR A 107 19.80 -7.62 15.66
N LYS A 108 19.99 -8.64 14.81
CA LYS A 108 19.27 -9.92 14.88
C LYS A 108 17.76 -9.70 15.01
N SER A 109 17.26 -8.78 14.18
CA SER A 109 15.85 -8.44 14.18
C SER A 109 15.02 -9.60 13.65
N THR A 110 13.83 -9.76 14.21
CA THR A 110 12.93 -10.87 13.86
C THR A 110 11.72 -10.41 13.04
N VAL A 111 11.45 -9.12 13.04
CA VAL A 111 10.35 -8.49 12.29
C VAL A 111 10.88 -7.31 11.50
N PHE A 112 10.59 -7.29 10.21
CA PHE A 112 10.92 -6.20 9.31
C PHE A 112 9.75 -5.86 8.40
N PHE A 113 9.41 -4.56 8.32
CA PHE A 113 8.40 -4.01 7.43
C PHE A 113 9.04 -3.20 6.32
N SER A 114 8.57 -3.39 5.08
CA SER A 114 9.11 -2.68 3.92
C SER A 114 8.05 -2.49 2.83
N THR A 115 8.46 -1.91 1.71
CA THR A 115 7.68 -1.85 0.47
C THR A 115 8.43 -2.59 -0.63
N ASP A 116 7.77 -2.97 -1.72
CA ASP A 116 8.41 -3.65 -2.86
C ASP A 116 9.60 -2.86 -3.42
N THR A 117 9.40 -1.54 -3.57
CA THR A 117 10.44 -0.63 -4.05
C THR A 117 11.72 -0.71 -3.22
N PHE A 118 11.61 -0.70 -1.89
CA PHE A 118 12.79 -0.80 -1.04
C PHE A 118 13.36 -2.21 -1.02
N LEU A 119 12.53 -3.24 -1.00
CA LEU A 119 12.98 -4.63 -1.07
C LEU A 119 13.85 -4.89 -2.30
N LYS A 120 13.43 -4.40 -3.48
CA LYS A 120 14.23 -4.49 -4.71
C LYS A 120 15.59 -3.80 -4.59
N LYS A 121 15.62 -2.63 -3.94
CA LYS A 121 16.86 -1.87 -3.75
C LYS A 121 17.81 -2.48 -2.72
N TYR A 122 17.30 -3.26 -1.76
CA TYR A 122 18.13 -3.98 -0.79
C TYR A 122 18.75 -5.26 -1.36
N LEU A 123 18.11 -5.91 -2.34
CA LEU A 123 18.55 -7.21 -2.90
C LEU A 123 20.05 -7.30 -3.25
N PRO A 124 20.69 -6.30 -3.90
CA PRO A 124 22.11 -6.36 -4.22
C PRO A 124 23.03 -6.47 -2.99
N PHE A 125 22.54 -6.11 -1.81
CA PHE A 125 23.31 -6.05 -0.56
C PHE A 125 22.90 -7.13 0.46
N VAL A 126 21.97 -8.03 0.07
CA VAL A 126 21.51 -9.14 0.90
C VAL A 126 22.49 -10.30 0.85
N SER A 127 22.88 -10.80 2.02
CA SER A 127 23.64 -12.03 2.19
C SER A 127 22.73 -13.17 2.69
N LYS A 128 23.23 -14.41 2.65
CA LYS A 128 22.51 -15.57 3.22
C LYS A 128 22.22 -15.42 4.73
N SER A 129 23.01 -14.61 5.44
CA SER A 129 22.87 -14.37 6.89
C SER A 129 21.92 -13.24 7.22
N THR A 130 21.63 -12.33 6.27
CA THR A 130 20.82 -11.13 6.51
C THR A 130 19.48 -11.45 7.17
N PHE A 131 18.80 -12.49 6.71
CA PHE A 131 17.47 -12.87 7.16
C PHE A 131 17.42 -14.06 8.11
N LYS A 132 18.58 -14.57 8.55
CA LYS A 132 18.66 -15.77 9.38
C LYS A 132 17.81 -15.73 10.65
N ASN A 133 17.61 -14.54 11.22
CA ASN A 133 16.84 -14.36 12.45
C ASN A 133 15.41 -13.86 12.18
N LEU A 134 15.06 -13.63 10.92
CA LEU A 134 13.80 -12.98 10.57
C LEU A 134 12.65 -13.99 10.63
N ASN A 135 11.68 -13.73 11.50
CA ASN A 135 10.43 -14.47 11.60
C ASN A 135 9.37 -13.89 10.64
N TYR A 136 9.39 -12.57 10.45
CA TYR A 136 8.38 -11.88 9.64
C TYR A 136 9.03 -10.82 8.76
N LEU A 137 8.87 -10.99 7.44
CA LEU A 137 9.11 -9.95 6.44
C LEU A 137 7.75 -9.58 5.83
N ILE A 138 7.25 -8.40 6.20
CA ILE A 138 5.94 -7.93 5.75
C ILE A 138 6.13 -6.78 4.77
N ALA A 139 5.52 -6.90 3.60
CA ALA A 139 5.47 -5.83 2.61
C ALA A 139 4.07 -5.26 2.49
N GLY A 140 3.97 -3.92 2.37
CA GLY A 140 2.71 -3.21 2.22
C GLY A 140 2.85 -1.89 1.47
N ALA A 141 1.74 -1.19 1.30
CA ALA A 141 1.62 0.08 0.57
C ALA A 141 1.87 0.02 -0.95
N GLU A 142 2.44 -1.05 -1.45
CA GLU A 142 2.69 -1.34 -2.86
C GLU A 142 2.41 -2.83 -3.12
N LYS A 143 2.05 -3.16 -4.37
CA LYS A 143 1.98 -4.55 -4.82
C LYS A 143 3.41 -5.10 -4.91
N VAL A 144 3.64 -6.29 -4.39
CA VAL A 144 4.95 -6.97 -4.52
C VAL A 144 5.01 -7.69 -5.86
N ASP A 145 6.08 -7.45 -6.62
CA ASP A 145 6.31 -8.15 -7.88
C ASP A 145 6.66 -9.63 -7.62
N VAL A 146 6.18 -10.51 -8.49
CA VAL A 146 6.46 -11.95 -8.40
C VAL A 146 7.96 -12.23 -8.36
N SER A 147 8.74 -11.51 -9.16
CA SER A 147 10.22 -11.64 -9.17
C SER A 147 10.86 -11.24 -7.84
N THR A 148 10.26 -10.31 -7.09
CA THR A 148 10.73 -9.96 -5.74
C THR A 148 10.47 -11.11 -4.77
N HIS A 149 9.28 -11.71 -4.81
CA HIS A 149 8.96 -12.90 -4.02
C HIS A 149 9.94 -14.04 -4.28
N GLU A 150 10.22 -14.35 -5.56
CA GLU A 150 11.12 -15.42 -5.95
C GLU A 150 12.54 -15.19 -5.42
N LYS A 151 13.10 -13.99 -5.62
CA LYS A 151 14.45 -13.65 -5.16
C LYS A 151 14.58 -13.71 -3.63
N TYR A 152 13.60 -13.23 -2.87
CA TYR A 152 13.61 -13.32 -1.42
C TYR A 152 13.46 -14.77 -0.93
N LYS A 153 12.68 -15.59 -1.64
CA LYS A 153 12.57 -17.03 -1.36
C LYS A 153 13.90 -17.76 -1.55
N GLU A 154 14.72 -17.38 -2.55
CA GLU A 154 16.09 -17.91 -2.74
C GLU A 154 17.00 -17.60 -1.54
N HIS A 155 16.75 -16.48 -0.83
CA HIS A 155 17.43 -16.13 0.43
C HIS A 155 16.76 -16.75 1.68
N GLY A 156 15.81 -17.66 1.51
CA GLY A 156 15.14 -18.37 2.61
C GLY A 156 14.06 -17.58 3.34
N VAL A 157 13.56 -16.49 2.75
CA VAL A 157 12.54 -15.62 3.37
C VAL A 157 11.31 -15.52 2.49
N GLN A 158 10.15 -15.69 3.10
CA GLN A 158 8.85 -15.47 2.48
C GLN A 158 8.35 -14.06 2.80
N ILE A 159 7.99 -13.29 1.76
CA ILE A 159 7.38 -11.98 1.93
C ILE A 159 5.89 -12.18 2.19
N LEU A 160 5.39 -11.64 3.31
CA LEU A 160 3.96 -11.60 3.64
C LEU A 160 3.41 -10.25 3.19
N GLU A 161 2.52 -10.26 2.19
CA GLU A 161 1.89 -9.03 1.74
C GLU A 161 0.76 -8.63 2.68
N GLY A 162 0.64 -7.32 2.95
CA GLY A 162 -0.45 -6.73 3.70
C GLY A 162 -1.02 -5.50 3.01
N TYR A 163 -2.28 -5.22 3.31
CA TYR A 163 -3.00 -4.08 2.78
C TYR A 163 -3.58 -3.23 3.89
N GLY A 164 -3.60 -1.94 3.63
CA GLY A 164 -4.18 -0.97 4.55
C GLY A 164 -4.28 0.43 3.97
N VAL A 165 -5.04 1.26 4.64
CA VAL A 165 -5.22 2.68 4.34
C VAL A 165 -5.05 3.49 5.62
N THR A 166 -4.67 4.76 5.51
CA THR A 166 -4.46 5.62 6.68
C THR A 166 -5.69 5.67 7.59
N GLU A 167 -6.87 5.68 7.01
CA GLU A 167 -8.15 5.73 7.69
C GLU A 167 -8.49 4.45 8.49
N ALA A 168 -7.72 3.36 8.27
CA ALA A 168 -7.87 2.10 9.01
C ALA A 168 -6.74 1.84 10.04
N SER A 169 -5.86 2.80 10.32
CA SER A 169 -4.84 2.85 11.40
C SER A 169 -3.62 1.88 11.32
N PRO A 170 -3.08 1.39 10.24
CA PRO A 170 -3.59 1.37 8.87
C PRO A 170 -4.09 0.00 8.39
N ALA A 171 -3.81 -1.11 9.11
CA ALA A 171 -3.94 -2.47 8.59
C ALA A 171 -5.40 -2.93 8.43
N ILE A 172 -5.67 -3.61 7.31
CA ILE A 172 -6.96 -4.17 6.95
C ILE A 172 -6.84 -5.69 6.74
N SER A 173 -5.78 -6.12 6.03
CA SER A 173 -5.53 -7.53 5.74
C SER A 173 -4.04 -7.82 5.69
N VAL A 174 -3.68 -9.09 5.87
CA VAL A 174 -2.30 -9.54 5.78
C VAL A 174 -2.23 -11.04 5.47
N ASN A 175 -1.26 -11.45 4.63
CA ASN A 175 -0.84 -12.83 4.51
C ASN A 175 -0.14 -13.28 5.80
N THR A 176 -0.34 -14.53 6.18
CA THR A 176 0.36 -15.18 7.30
C THR A 176 0.98 -16.48 6.81
N TYR A 177 1.87 -17.09 7.59
CA TYR A 177 2.45 -18.39 7.21
C TYR A 177 1.40 -19.49 7.10
N ASP A 178 0.37 -19.46 7.94
CA ASP A 178 -0.74 -20.44 7.92
C ASP A 178 -1.77 -20.14 6.81
N ASN A 179 -1.86 -18.89 6.38
CA ASN A 179 -2.81 -18.40 5.35
C ASN A 179 -2.05 -17.51 4.37
N TYR A 180 -1.50 -18.14 3.32
CA TYR A 180 -0.66 -17.47 2.34
C TYR A 180 -1.10 -17.77 0.90
N LYS A 181 -1.22 -16.71 0.10
CA LYS A 181 -1.51 -16.82 -1.33
C LYS A 181 -0.78 -15.69 -2.08
N ILE A 182 0.15 -16.04 -2.96
CA ILE A 182 0.90 -15.06 -3.77
C ILE A 182 -0.07 -14.23 -4.62
N GLY A 183 0.19 -12.93 -4.69
CA GLY A 183 -0.63 -11.96 -5.41
C GLY A 183 -1.87 -11.50 -4.65
N SER A 184 -2.20 -12.12 -3.50
CA SER A 184 -3.19 -11.60 -2.56
C SER A 184 -2.50 -10.77 -1.47
N VAL A 185 -3.26 -9.91 -0.84
CA VAL A 185 -2.84 -9.18 0.37
C VAL A 185 -3.33 -9.88 1.65
N GLY A 186 -3.54 -11.19 1.55
CA GLY A 186 -3.97 -12.05 2.66
C GLY A 186 -5.47 -11.96 2.96
N LYS A 187 -5.84 -12.37 4.18
CA LYS A 187 -7.21 -12.32 4.68
C LYS A 187 -7.41 -11.08 5.56
N PHE A 188 -8.66 -10.65 5.69
CA PHE A 188 -9.01 -9.57 6.62
C PHE A 188 -8.54 -9.92 8.04
N ILE A 189 -7.95 -8.94 8.72
CA ILE A 189 -7.54 -9.10 10.13
C ILE A 189 -8.78 -9.15 11.04
N PRO A 190 -8.70 -9.76 12.23
CA PRO A 190 -9.83 -9.91 13.13
C PRO A 190 -10.57 -8.60 13.42
N GLY A 191 -11.92 -8.63 13.40
CA GLY A 191 -12.75 -7.48 13.70
C GLY A 191 -12.91 -6.47 12.56
N ILE A 192 -12.47 -6.78 11.36
CA ILE A 192 -12.85 -6.07 10.13
C ILE A 192 -14.09 -6.74 9.53
N GLU A 193 -15.14 -5.97 9.38
CA GLU A 193 -16.29 -6.29 8.55
C GLU A 193 -16.09 -5.65 7.17
N TYR A 194 -16.52 -6.33 6.10
CA TYR A 194 -16.43 -5.80 4.75
C TYR A 194 -17.67 -6.07 3.93
N LYS A 195 -17.89 -5.25 2.93
CA LYS A 195 -18.86 -5.49 1.85
C LYS A 195 -18.29 -4.99 0.53
N LEU A 196 -18.69 -5.64 -0.55
CA LEU A 196 -18.34 -5.27 -1.91
C LEU A 196 -19.58 -4.69 -2.60
N GLU A 197 -19.46 -3.46 -3.05
CA GLU A 197 -20.47 -2.84 -3.92
C GLU A 197 -20.16 -3.18 -5.38
N LYS A 198 -21.14 -3.77 -6.07
CA LYS A 198 -21.01 -4.10 -7.49
C LYS A 198 -20.87 -2.83 -8.32
N LEU A 199 -20.03 -2.89 -9.33
CA LEU A 199 -19.81 -1.81 -10.27
C LEU A 199 -20.39 -2.19 -11.65
N ASP A 200 -21.19 -1.29 -12.23
CA ASP A 200 -21.72 -1.48 -13.58
C ASP A 200 -20.59 -1.62 -14.61
N GLY A 201 -20.59 -2.71 -15.35
CA GLY A 201 -19.57 -3.01 -16.35
C GLY A 201 -18.28 -3.62 -15.77
N TYR A 202 -18.33 -4.17 -14.53
CA TYR A 202 -17.21 -4.87 -13.94
C TYR A 202 -17.67 -6.06 -13.07
N ASP A 203 -17.44 -7.29 -13.55
CA ASP A 203 -17.92 -8.51 -12.90
C ASP A 203 -16.86 -9.21 -12.02
N ASN A 204 -15.58 -8.79 -12.11
CA ASN A 204 -14.47 -9.47 -11.43
C ASN A 204 -14.11 -8.88 -10.07
N GLY A 205 -15.09 -8.38 -9.31
CA GLY A 205 -14.88 -7.80 -7.99
C GLY A 205 -15.87 -6.69 -7.66
N GLY A 206 -15.53 -5.85 -6.68
CA GLY A 206 -16.37 -4.73 -6.27
C GLY A 206 -15.60 -3.66 -5.52
N LEU A 207 -16.24 -2.54 -5.32
CA LEU A 207 -15.73 -1.45 -4.51
C LEU A 207 -15.78 -1.84 -3.03
N LEU A 208 -14.63 -1.78 -2.38
CA LEU A 208 -14.49 -2.24 -1.00
C LEU A 208 -14.96 -1.18 0.00
N TYR A 209 -15.92 -1.56 0.82
CA TYR A 209 -16.30 -0.85 2.02
C TYR A 209 -15.91 -1.67 3.25
N ILE A 210 -15.41 -1.01 4.26
CA ILE A 210 -14.95 -1.64 5.51
C ILE A 210 -15.55 -0.96 6.74
N LYS A 211 -15.68 -1.75 7.82
CA LYS A 211 -16.12 -1.29 9.12
C LYS A 211 -15.31 -2.01 10.21
N GLY A 212 -14.96 -1.30 11.29
CA GLY A 212 -14.20 -1.86 12.40
C GLY A 212 -13.77 -0.78 13.40
N LYS A 213 -13.34 -1.21 14.58
CA LYS A 213 -12.89 -0.28 15.65
C LYS A 213 -11.61 0.48 15.32
N ASN A 214 -10.84 0.00 14.36
CA ASN A 214 -9.62 0.65 13.87
C ASN A 214 -9.88 1.69 12.77
N ILE A 215 -11.13 1.85 12.33
CA ILE A 215 -11.50 2.73 11.22
C ILE A 215 -12.04 4.04 11.77
N ILE A 216 -11.64 5.16 11.17
CA ILE A 216 -12.16 6.49 11.53
C ILE A 216 -13.64 6.58 11.18
N SER A 217 -14.37 7.41 11.90
CA SER A 217 -15.78 7.70 11.62
C SER A 217 -16.00 8.92 10.71
N ASN A 218 -15.00 9.80 10.63
CA ASN A 218 -15.03 11.03 9.82
C ASN A 218 -13.62 11.57 9.60
N TYR A 219 -13.46 12.44 8.63
CA TYR A 219 -12.24 13.23 8.47
C TYR A 219 -12.28 14.46 9.39
N LEU A 220 -11.12 14.89 9.88
CA LEU A 220 -11.03 16.11 10.69
C LEU A 220 -11.52 17.34 9.92
N GLY A 221 -12.30 18.18 10.60
CA GLY A 221 -12.90 19.37 10.01
C GLY A 221 -14.10 19.09 9.11
N ARG A 222 -14.57 17.83 9.00
CA ARG A 222 -15.78 17.46 8.28
C ARG A 222 -16.83 16.93 9.25
N THR A 223 -18.09 17.27 9.00
CA THR A 223 -19.26 16.84 9.79
C THR A 223 -19.85 15.52 9.31
N GLU A 224 -19.58 15.16 8.06
CA GLU A 224 -20.04 13.90 7.47
C GLU A 224 -19.39 12.72 8.19
N THR A 225 -20.21 11.85 8.77
CA THR A 225 -19.79 10.57 9.36
C THR A 225 -20.18 9.41 8.44
N PHE A 226 -19.41 8.33 8.49
CA PHE A 226 -19.72 7.11 7.74
C PHE A 226 -19.76 5.90 8.68
N ASP A 227 -20.79 5.08 8.53
CA ASP A 227 -20.89 3.76 9.20
C ASP A 227 -19.99 2.74 8.50
N TRP A 228 -19.90 2.82 7.17
CA TRP A 228 -19.01 2.05 6.32
C TRP A 228 -18.03 2.98 5.60
N TYR A 229 -16.74 2.75 5.80
CA TYR A 229 -15.70 3.53 5.10
C TYR A 229 -15.48 2.98 3.69
N ASN A 230 -15.67 3.83 2.68
CA ASN A 230 -15.33 3.53 1.30
C ASN A 230 -13.83 3.70 1.09
N THR A 231 -13.11 2.60 0.83
CA THR A 231 -11.65 2.64 0.61
C THR A 231 -11.26 3.28 -0.71
N GLY A 232 -12.18 3.31 -1.68
CA GLY A 232 -11.90 3.69 -3.05
C GLY A 232 -11.14 2.61 -3.85
N ASP A 233 -10.92 1.44 -3.26
CA ASP A 233 -10.25 0.32 -3.90
C ASP A 233 -11.26 -0.68 -4.47
N ILE A 234 -11.03 -1.13 -5.70
CA ILE A 234 -11.72 -2.25 -6.32
C ILE A 234 -10.94 -3.51 -5.99
N VAL A 235 -11.63 -4.49 -5.44
CA VAL A 235 -11.02 -5.73 -4.94
C VAL A 235 -11.83 -6.95 -5.36
N ASN A 236 -11.18 -8.09 -5.34
CA ASN A 236 -11.82 -9.41 -5.38
C ASN A 236 -11.50 -10.16 -4.08
N VAL A 237 -12.46 -10.91 -3.58
CA VAL A 237 -12.29 -11.84 -2.46
C VAL A 237 -12.63 -13.23 -2.99
N ASP A 238 -11.66 -14.13 -2.98
CA ASP A 238 -11.89 -15.49 -3.46
C ASP A 238 -12.68 -16.36 -2.47
N GLU A 239 -13.00 -17.58 -2.88
CA GLU A 239 -13.77 -18.54 -2.08
C GLU A 239 -13.08 -18.92 -0.76
N ASP A 240 -11.75 -18.85 -0.72
CA ASP A 240 -10.95 -19.10 0.49
C ASP A 240 -10.85 -17.87 1.41
N GLY A 241 -11.39 -16.71 0.99
CA GLY A 241 -11.38 -15.44 1.72
C GLY A 241 -10.12 -14.62 1.55
N TYR A 242 -9.28 -14.88 0.53
CA TYR A 242 -8.13 -14.05 0.23
C TYR A 242 -8.53 -12.82 -0.57
N LEU A 243 -7.98 -11.67 -0.16
CA LEU A 243 -8.23 -10.36 -0.75
C LEU A 243 -7.20 -10.07 -1.84
N PHE A 244 -7.68 -9.70 -3.03
CA PHE A 244 -6.87 -9.27 -4.16
C PHE A 244 -7.21 -7.83 -4.52
N ILE A 245 -6.21 -6.95 -4.52
CA ILE A 245 -6.37 -5.56 -4.94
C ILE A 245 -6.30 -5.50 -6.47
N ILE A 246 -7.37 -5.06 -7.10
CA ILE A 246 -7.44 -4.89 -8.56
C ILE A 246 -6.97 -3.50 -8.96
N GLY A 247 -7.32 -2.48 -8.17
CA GLY A 247 -6.88 -1.10 -8.37
C GLY A 247 -7.75 -0.08 -7.65
N ARG A 248 -7.43 1.19 -7.85
CA ARG A 248 -8.22 2.32 -7.35
C ARG A 248 -9.37 2.62 -8.29
N LEU A 249 -10.58 2.88 -7.78
CA LEU A 249 -11.75 3.23 -8.61
C LEU A 249 -11.46 4.38 -9.57
N LYS A 250 -10.75 5.39 -9.13
CA LYS A 250 -10.32 6.52 -9.95
C LYS A 250 -9.29 6.17 -11.02
N ARG A 251 -8.68 4.98 -10.94
CA ARG A 251 -7.75 4.41 -11.92
C ARG A 251 -8.46 3.42 -12.83
N PHE A 252 -9.75 3.65 -13.08
CA PHE A 252 -10.53 2.93 -14.08
C PHE A 252 -11.12 3.93 -15.08
N ALA A 253 -11.09 3.54 -16.34
CA ALA A 253 -11.78 4.26 -17.42
C ALA A 253 -13.06 3.52 -17.79
N LYS A 254 -14.16 4.25 -18.04
CA LYS A 254 -15.41 3.66 -18.56
C LYS A 254 -15.46 3.80 -20.07
N ILE A 255 -15.11 2.73 -20.79
CA ILE A 255 -15.00 2.73 -22.26
C ILE A 255 -16.08 1.82 -22.84
N ALA A 256 -17.01 2.39 -23.60
CA ALA A 256 -18.14 1.67 -24.23
C ALA A 256 -18.95 0.82 -23.21
N GLY A 257 -19.08 1.30 -21.99
CA GLY A 257 -19.81 0.61 -20.91
C GLY A 257 -18.97 -0.33 -20.05
N GLU A 258 -17.75 -0.69 -20.47
CA GLU A 258 -16.83 -1.54 -19.70
C GLU A 258 -15.90 -0.71 -18.81
N MET A 259 -15.60 -1.22 -17.61
CA MET A 259 -14.64 -0.64 -16.67
C MET A 259 -13.24 -1.22 -16.92
N ILE A 260 -12.32 -0.38 -17.41
CA ILE A 260 -10.95 -0.75 -17.78
C ILE A 260 -9.98 -0.28 -16.68
N SER A 261 -9.27 -1.19 -16.06
CA SER A 261 -8.21 -0.85 -15.09
C SER A 261 -7.00 -0.26 -15.79
N LEU A 262 -6.69 1.01 -15.52
CA LEU A 262 -5.51 1.68 -16.07
C LEU A 262 -4.22 1.02 -15.60
N SER A 263 -4.19 0.58 -14.33
CA SER A 263 -3.03 -0.12 -13.76
C SER A 263 -2.75 -1.46 -14.44
N GLN A 264 -3.81 -2.19 -14.86
CA GLN A 264 -3.63 -3.43 -15.63
C GLN A 264 -3.03 -3.15 -17.01
N VAL A 265 -3.43 -2.07 -17.66
CA VAL A 265 -2.88 -1.66 -18.95
C VAL A 265 -1.42 -1.23 -18.81
N GLU A 266 -1.05 -0.56 -17.71
CA GLU A 266 0.32 -0.12 -17.40
C GLU A 266 1.33 -1.26 -17.27
N GLU A 267 0.90 -2.45 -16.92
CA GLU A 267 1.80 -3.63 -16.85
C GLU A 267 2.46 -3.97 -18.18
N PHE A 268 1.85 -3.64 -19.33
CA PHE A 268 2.39 -3.95 -20.66
C PHE A 268 3.57 -3.06 -21.03
N PRO A 269 3.47 -1.72 -21.04
CA PRO A 269 4.62 -0.87 -21.31
C PRO A 269 5.75 -1.07 -20.26
N LYS A 270 5.43 -1.33 -18.99
CA LYS A 270 6.41 -1.62 -17.95
C LYS A 270 7.24 -2.88 -18.25
N LYS A 271 6.64 -3.93 -18.81
CA LYS A 271 7.36 -5.15 -19.24
C LYS A 271 8.22 -4.92 -20.46
N ILE A 272 7.77 -4.07 -21.40
CA ILE A 272 8.49 -3.80 -22.65
C ILE A 272 9.63 -2.80 -22.41
N TRP A 273 9.44 -1.83 -21.54
CA TRP A 273 10.41 -0.77 -21.21
C TRP A 273 10.66 -0.68 -19.70
N PRO A 274 11.29 -1.69 -19.10
CA PRO A 274 11.42 -1.79 -17.63
C PRO A 274 12.25 -0.67 -17.00
N GLU A 275 13.12 -0.02 -17.77
CA GLU A 275 13.97 1.08 -17.32
C GLU A 275 13.30 2.46 -17.45
N ASN A 276 12.12 2.52 -18.09
CA ASN A 276 11.43 3.77 -18.33
C ASN A 276 10.13 3.86 -17.52
N ASN A 277 9.76 5.09 -17.19
CA ASN A 277 8.46 5.35 -16.60
C ASN A 277 7.38 5.30 -17.67
N SER A 278 6.23 4.76 -17.30
CA SER A 278 5.05 4.72 -18.15
C SER A 278 3.79 4.90 -17.29
N ALA A 279 2.81 5.61 -17.81
CA ALA A 279 1.51 5.77 -17.17
C ALA A 279 0.41 5.73 -18.24
N ILE A 280 -0.75 5.20 -17.85
CA ILE A 280 -1.97 5.23 -18.67
C ILE A 280 -2.93 6.24 -18.06
N CYS A 281 -3.43 7.15 -18.90
CA CYS A 281 -4.49 8.08 -18.55
C CYS A 281 -5.71 7.83 -19.44
N SER A 282 -6.90 8.17 -18.93
CA SER A 282 -8.11 8.19 -19.73
C SER A 282 -8.43 9.61 -20.17
N VAL A 283 -8.82 9.78 -21.42
CA VAL A 283 -9.28 11.07 -21.96
C VAL A 283 -10.67 10.93 -22.50
N ARG A 284 -11.44 12.02 -22.50
CA ARG A 284 -12.81 12.03 -22.99
C ARG A 284 -12.88 11.67 -24.48
N ASN A 285 -13.76 10.73 -24.82
CA ASN A 285 -14.02 10.30 -26.19
C ASN A 285 -15.51 10.43 -26.53
N PRO A 286 -15.91 11.25 -27.51
CA PRO A 286 -17.33 11.50 -27.79
C PRO A 286 -18.15 10.26 -28.20
N LYS A 287 -17.48 9.22 -28.74
CA LYS A 287 -18.16 8.02 -29.26
C LYS A 287 -18.22 6.88 -28.21
N LYS A 288 -17.25 6.82 -27.30
CA LYS A 288 -17.06 5.67 -26.39
C LYS A 288 -17.04 6.05 -24.91
N GLY A 289 -17.29 7.31 -24.59
CA GLY A 289 -17.14 7.87 -23.24
C GLY A 289 -15.70 8.28 -22.98
N GLU A 290 -14.78 7.30 -22.95
CA GLU A 290 -13.35 7.54 -22.72
C GLU A 290 -12.48 6.76 -23.71
N SER A 291 -11.20 7.12 -23.78
CA SER A 291 -10.15 6.39 -24.51
C SER A 291 -8.83 6.51 -23.75
N LEU A 292 -7.93 5.56 -23.96
CA LEU A 292 -6.66 5.47 -23.24
C LEU A 292 -5.54 6.19 -24.00
N VAL A 293 -4.71 6.90 -23.25
CA VAL A 293 -3.46 7.54 -23.68
C VAL A 293 -2.31 6.96 -22.86
N LEU A 294 -1.25 6.53 -23.55
CA LEU A 294 0.00 6.07 -22.93
C LEU A 294 0.97 7.24 -22.87
N LEU A 295 1.45 7.54 -21.68
CA LEU A 295 2.54 8.49 -21.41
C LEU A 295 3.82 7.71 -21.08
N THR A 296 4.98 8.13 -21.62
CA THR A 296 6.28 7.53 -21.28
C THR A 296 7.43 8.52 -21.45
N ASP A 297 8.52 8.32 -20.71
CA ASP A 297 9.79 9.05 -20.89
C ASP A 297 10.74 8.36 -21.87
N ASN A 298 10.35 7.20 -22.41
CA ASN A 298 11.12 6.50 -23.44
C ASN A 298 11.06 7.25 -24.76
N LYS A 299 12.16 7.90 -25.13
CA LYS A 299 12.27 8.65 -26.40
C LYS A 299 12.16 7.78 -27.67
N SER A 300 12.39 6.49 -27.53
CA SER A 300 12.29 5.50 -28.66
C SER A 300 11.02 4.66 -28.55
N ALA A 301 10.04 5.07 -27.74
CA ALA A 301 8.81 4.32 -27.55
C ALA A 301 8.03 4.16 -28.86
N ASN A 302 7.53 2.95 -29.06
CA ASN A 302 6.68 2.61 -30.20
C ASN A 302 5.38 1.97 -29.71
N LEU A 303 4.28 2.68 -29.89
CA LEU A 303 2.95 2.24 -29.47
C LEU A 303 2.56 0.87 -30.05
N LYS A 304 3.01 0.57 -31.28
CA LYS A 304 2.72 -0.70 -31.94
C LYS A 304 3.23 -1.90 -31.13
N LEU A 305 4.41 -1.81 -30.51
CA LEU A 305 4.94 -2.88 -29.67
C LEU A 305 4.03 -3.19 -28.49
N VAL A 306 3.49 -2.14 -27.85
CA VAL A 306 2.55 -2.29 -26.73
C VAL A 306 1.24 -2.91 -27.22
N ILE A 307 0.70 -2.42 -28.35
CA ILE A 307 -0.52 -2.96 -28.97
C ILE A 307 -0.39 -4.43 -29.31
N ASP A 308 0.74 -4.83 -29.95
CA ASP A 308 0.98 -6.21 -30.35
C ASP A 308 1.12 -7.14 -29.12
N SER A 309 1.79 -6.68 -28.07
CA SER A 309 1.89 -7.38 -26.78
C SER A 309 0.52 -7.59 -26.13
N MET A 310 -0.31 -6.57 -26.09
CA MET A 310 -1.66 -6.64 -25.50
C MET A 310 -2.58 -7.56 -26.29
N ARG A 311 -2.52 -7.52 -27.62
CA ARG A 311 -3.27 -8.43 -28.49
C ARG A 311 -2.84 -9.87 -28.33
N SER A 312 -1.53 -10.13 -28.24
CA SER A 312 -0.99 -11.46 -27.99
C SER A 312 -1.43 -12.03 -26.64
N ALA A 313 -1.69 -11.14 -25.65
CA ALA A 313 -2.26 -11.52 -24.37
C ALA A 313 -3.79 -11.69 -24.39
N GLY A 314 -4.45 -11.54 -25.54
CA GLY A 314 -5.89 -11.74 -25.71
C GLY A 314 -6.77 -10.59 -25.23
N LEU A 315 -6.20 -9.39 -24.97
CA LEU A 315 -6.98 -8.24 -24.53
C LEU A 315 -7.85 -7.65 -25.64
N SER A 316 -9.05 -7.23 -25.28
CA SER A 316 -9.96 -6.57 -26.20
C SER A 316 -9.44 -5.21 -26.67
N ASN A 317 -9.94 -4.73 -27.81
CA ASN A 317 -9.55 -3.41 -28.34
C ASN A 317 -9.90 -2.21 -27.43
N LEU A 318 -10.69 -2.42 -26.39
CA LEU A 318 -11.04 -1.39 -25.40
C LEU A 318 -9.88 -1.09 -24.46
N TYR A 319 -9.03 -2.08 -24.19
CA TYR A 319 -7.82 -1.94 -23.35
C TYR A 319 -6.67 -1.25 -24.08
N ILE A 320 -6.72 -1.13 -25.41
CA ILE A 320 -5.60 -0.66 -26.22
C ILE A 320 -5.55 0.88 -26.22
N PRO A 321 -4.43 1.50 -25.77
CA PRO A 321 -4.20 2.92 -25.88
C PRO A 321 -4.27 3.39 -27.35
N LYS A 322 -4.89 4.53 -27.58
CA LYS A 322 -5.08 5.10 -28.92
C LYS A 322 -4.03 6.12 -29.27
N GLU A 323 -3.34 6.64 -28.28
CA GLU A 323 -2.33 7.67 -28.39
C GLU A 323 -1.13 7.35 -27.51
N LEU A 324 0.06 7.77 -27.95
CA LEU A 324 1.31 7.75 -27.22
C LEU A 324 1.84 9.18 -27.12
N LYS A 325 2.08 9.65 -25.90
CA LYS A 325 2.76 10.91 -25.65
C LYS A 325 4.09 10.65 -24.97
N ILE A 326 5.15 11.18 -25.56
CA ILE A 326 6.50 11.13 -24.98
C ILE A 326 6.70 12.41 -24.15
N ILE A 327 7.02 12.26 -22.89
CA ILE A 327 7.28 13.37 -21.97
C ILE A 327 8.75 13.35 -21.52
N ASP A 328 9.32 14.53 -21.23
CA ASP A 328 10.73 14.63 -20.87
C ASP A 328 10.99 14.10 -19.46
N GLU A 329 10.09 14.40 -18.54
CA GLU A 329 10.22 14.05 -17.13
C GLU A 329 8.83 13.71 -16.54
N PHE A 330 8.77 12.62 -15.77
CA PHE A 330 7.55 12.25 -15.05
C PHE A 330 7.37 13.15 -13.83
N PRO A 331 6.18 13.77 -13.67
CA PRO A 331 5.88 14.59 -12.51
C PRO A 331 5.79 13.71 -11.26
N ILE A 332 6.56 14.09 -10.21
CA ILE A 332 6.65 13.36 -8.94
C ILE A 332 6.24 14.29 -7.80
N LEU A 333 5.41 13.79 -6.90
CA LEU A 333 5.03 14.46 -5.66
C LEU A 333 6.20 14.46 -4.66
N GLY A 334 6.17 15.37 -3.68
CA GLY A 334 7.14 15.39 -2.59
C GLY A 334 7.25 14.08 -1.78
N SER A 335 6.27 13.18 -1.90
CA SER A 335 6.28 11.83 -1.34
C SER A 335 7.04 10.80 -2.17
N GLY A 336 7.56 11.16 -3.35
CA GLY A 336 8.21 10.24 -4.29
C GLY A 336 7.25 9.46 -5.20
N LYS A 337 5.93 9.65 -5.06
CA LYS A 337 4.91 9.02 -5.92
C LYS A 337 4.64 9.87 -7.16
N LEU A 338 4.16 9.21 -8.24
CA LEU A 338 3.74 9.92 -9.45
C LEU A 338 2.60 10.91 -9.14
N ASP A 339 2.69 12.10 -9.70
CA ASP A 339 1.63 13.11 -9.69
C ASP A 339 0.63 12.79 -10.80
N LEU A 340 -0.36 11.95 -10.47
CA LEU A 340 -1.37 11.48 -11.42
C LEU A 340 -2.24 12.62 -11.97
N LYS A 341 -2.41 13.71 -11.18
CA LYS A 341 -3.18 14.87 -11.64
C LYS A 341 -2.46 15.60 -12.76
N LYS A 342 -1.17 15.85 -12.61
CA LYS A 342 -0.35 16.44 -13.69
C LYS A 342 -0.26 15.54 -14.91
N LEU A 343 -0.14 14.22 -14.73
CA LEU A 343 -0.15 13.26 -15.83
C LEU A 343 -1.48 13.30 -16.59
N GLN A 344 -2.61 13.43 -15.88
CA GLN A 344 -3.93 13.58 -16.49
C GLN A 344 -4.04 14.89 -17.31
N GLU A 345 -3.55 16.01 -16.78
CA GLU A 345 -3.50 17.30 -17.49
C GLU A 345 -2.67 17.21 -18.80
N ILE A 346 -1.52 16.51 -18.74
CA ILE A 346 -0.67 16.25 -19.93
C ILE A 346 -1.40 15.34 -20.93
N ALA A 347 -2.14 14.34 -20.47
CA ALA A 347 -2.88 13.46 -21.35
C ALA A 347 -4.01 14.18 -22.10
N GLU A 348 -4.65 15.16 -21.47
CA GLU A 348 -5.76 15.95 -22.01
C GLU A 348 -5.32 17.10 -22.93
N SER A 349 -4.05 17.56 -22.83
CA SER A 349 -3.47 18.57 -23.72
C SER A 349 -3.16 18.02 -25.12
#